data_a523c8663166c5d5c284456b72133117
#
_entry.id   a523c8663166c5d5c284456b72133117
#
_cell.length_a   1.000
_cell.length_b   1.000
_cell.length_c   1.000
_cell.angle_alpha   90.00
_cell.angle_beta   90.00
_cell.angle_gamma   90.00
#
_symmetry.space_group_name_H-M   'P 1'
#
loop_
_entity.id
_entity.type
_entity.pdbx_description
1 polymer ?
#
loop_
_entity_poly.entity_id
_entity_poly.type
_entity_poly.pdbx_seq_one_letter_code
_entity_poly.pdbx_strand_id
1 'polypeptide(L)'
;MKSIYKKIGATFISAIATVNVMALDELNVAYFEEWPMPFEYAKQIGTYDEVLGMKVNWKPFGSGTAMSAAMVSGDIHISVSQGVPPFIVAASSGSDFQIVDVAVSYADNDNCVVASGLEIDASNASELAGKKVSVPLGTAAHFGFLKQMAHFGVSVDSMQVVDMAPPEGSAALAQGSIDMFCGWGGSLRRALADGNVLLTGDEKTALGILVWDVTSVPAGFADENAEVLQTFLGVTAAANAMWNSGGFHSLMLPHIAKDAGMDEAATAETMSTFVFPSVSSQLGDSWLGGSGESFLKGVADVFVDAGSIPSARGSYANAINTDGLQGLAAQ
;
A
#
# COMPACT_ATOMS: atom_id res chain seq x y z
N MET A 1 52.47 -59.91 -32.23
CA MET A 1 52.09 -60.04 -30.80
C MET A 1 51.77 -58.62 -30.29
N LYS A 2 50.51 -58.45 -29.82
CA LYS A 2 49.95 -57.39 -28.99
C LYS A 2 50.13 -55.91 -29.39
N SER A 3 49.13 -55.45 -30.13
CA SER A 3 48.68 -54.06 -30.28
C SER A 3 48.28 -53.45 -28.95
N ILE A 4 48.68 -52.19 -28.70
CA ILE A 4 48.12 -51.37 -27.66
C ILE A 4 47.61 -50.05 -28.31
N TYR A 5 46.30 -49.96 -28.54
CA TYR A 5 45.62 -48.74 -28.91
C TYR A 5 45.49 -47.82 -27.67
N LYS A 6 46.16 -46.69 -27.68
CA LYS A 6 45.88 -45.60 -26.74
C LYS A 6 44.68 -44.80 -27.25
N LYS A 7 43.54 -44.95 -26.60
CA LYS A 7 42.41 -44.03 -26.74
C LYS A 7 42.72 -42.72 -26.02
N ILE A 8 42.81 -41.64 -26.76
CA ILE A 8 42.84 -40.28 -26.21
C ILE A 8 41.37 -39.89 -25.96
N GLY A 9 40.94 -39.94 -24.72
CA GLY A 9 39.64 -39.39 -24.29
C GLY A 9 39.79 -37.89 -24.07
N ALA A 10 39.20 -37.09 -24.94
CA ALA A 10 39.04 -35.68 -24.71
C ALA A 10 37.91 -35.47 -23.67
N THR A 11 38.29 -35.14 -22.45
CA THR A 11 37.35 -34.75 -21.40
C THR A 11 36.94 -33.31 -21.64
N PHE A 12 35.75 -33.07 -22.17
CA PHE A 12 35.10 -31.79 -22.15
C PHE A 12 34.67 -31.49 -20.70
N ILE A 13 35.44 -30.67 -19.98
CA ILE A 13 35.01 -30.06 -18.74
C ILE A 13 34.09 -28.92 -19.13
N SER A 14 32.78 -29.18 -19.13
CA SER A 14 31.79 -28.11 -19.11
C SER A 14 31.95 -27.36 -17.79
N ALA A 15 32.49 -26.15 -17.84
CA ALA A 15 32.41 -25.21 -16.75
C ALA A 15 30.94 -24.80 -16.59
N ILE A 16 30.22 -25.49 -15.70
CA ILE A 16 28.94 -25.00 -15.22
C ILE A 16 29.33 -23.79 -14.36
N ALA A 17 29.10 -22.59 -14.91
CA ALA A 17 29.10 -21.39 -14.12
C ALA A 17 27.95 -21.53 -13.11
N THR A 18 28.26 -21.92 -11.89
CA THR A 18 27.36 -21.77 -10.76
C THR A 18 27.18 -20.27 -10.56
N VAL A 19 26.07 -19.73 -11.08
CA VAL A 19 25.57 -18.43 -10.64
C VAL A 19 25.28 -18.65 -9.14
N ASN A 20 26.13 -18.13 -8.29
CA ASN A 20 25.81 -18.02 -6.86
C ASN A 20 24.66 -17.00 -6.78
N VAL A 21 23.43 -17.48 -6.83
CA VAL A 21 22.29 -16.76 -6.31
C VAL A 21 22.61 -16.64 -4.81
N MET A 22 23.01 -15.45 -4.38
CA MET A 22 23.20 -15.20 -2.95
C MET A 22 21.84 -15.43 -2.31
N ALA A 23 21.72 -16.47 -1.50
CA ALA A 23 20.52 -16.71 -0.74
C ALA A 23 20.24 -15.46 0.10
N LEU A 24 19.00 -14.98 0.06
CA LEU A 24 18.57 -13.85 0.88
C LEU A 24 18.69 -14.26 2.35
N ASP A 25 19.57 -13.59 3.11
CA ASP A 25 19.82 -13.93 4.51
C ASP A 25 18.67 -13.45 5.42
N GLU A 26 18.03 -12.34 5.05
CA GLU A 26 16.92 -11.74 5.78
C GLU A 26 15.98 -10.97 4.82
N LEU A 27 14.70 -10.89 5.19
CA LEU A 27 13.69 -10.17 4.44
C LEU A 27 13.33 -8.86 5.16
N ASN A 28 13.50 -7.71 4.50
CA ASN A 28 13.10 -6.41 5.03
C ASN A 28 11.74 -6.01 4.47
N VAL A 29 10.75 -5.81 5.36
CA VAL A 29 9.37 -5.52 4.98
C VAL A 29 8.91 -4.21 5.61
N ALA A 30 8.43 -3.27 4.77
CA ALA A 30 7.82 -2.02 5.23
C ALA A 30 6.33 -2.21 5.50
N TYR A 31 5.81 -1.52 6.52
CA TYR A 31 4.40 -1.49 6.89
C TYR A 31 4.03 -0.17 7.59
N PHE A 32 2.73 0.08 7.84
CA PHE A 32 2.27 1.23 8.60
C PHE A 32 1.91 0.86 10.04
N GLU A 33 2.24 1.72 10.99
CA GLU A 33 1.65 1.74 12.33
C GLU A 33 0.24 2.38 12.29
N GLU A 34 -0.59 2.11 13.28
CA GLU A 34 -1.99 2.58 13.36
C GLU A 34 -2.85 2.23 12.12
N TRP A 35 -2.47 1.15 11.43
CA TRP A 35 -3.13 0.66 10.22
C TRP A 35 -3.36 -0.86 10.32
N PRO A 36 -4.36 -1.30 11.09
CA PRO A 36 -4.50 -2.69 11.50
C PRO A 36 -4.90 -3.59 10.33
N MET A 37 -4.15 -4.68 10.15
CA MET A 37 -4.35 -5.63 9.07
C MET A 37 -4.16 -7.09 9.53
N PRO A 38 -4.79 -8.09 8.87
CA PRO A 38 -4.69 -9.48 9.30
C PRO A 38 -3.27 -10.05 9.31
N PHE A 39 -2.36 -9.56 8.42
CA PHE A 39 -0.97 -10.00 8.38
C PHE A 39 -0.22 -9.75 9.70
N GLU A 40 -0.61 -8.74 10.48
CA GLU A 40 0.00 -8.40 11.75
C GLU A 40 -0.18 -9.50 12.80
N TYR A 41 -1.26 -10.29 12.71
CA TYR A 41 -1.40 -11.50 13.51
C TYR A 41 -0.29 -12.50 13.19
N ALA A 42 -0.11 -12.84 11.91
CA ALA A 42 0.93 -13.78 11.48
C ALA A 42 2.35 -13.27 11.80
N LYS A 43 2.57 -11.96 11.69
CA LYS A 43 3.80 -11.26 12.12
C LYS A 43 4.05 -11.45 13.62
N GLN A 44 3.05 -11.17 14.46
CA GLN A 44 3.17 -11.22 15.92
C GLN A 44 3.42 -12.64 16.47
N ILE A 45 2.89 -13.65 15.81
CA ILE A 45 3.11 -15.05 16.24
C ILE A 45 4.31 -15.72 15.53
N GLY A 46 5.04 -14.98 14.67
CA GLY A 46 6.28 -15.45 14.03
C GLY A 46 6.08 -16.38 12.83
N THR A 47 4.86 -16.44 12.26
CA THR A 47 4.57 -17.36 11.14
C THR A 47 5.41 -17.07 9.91
N TYR A 48 5.68 -15.79 9.60
CA TYR A 48 6.52 -15.44 8.45
C TYR A 48 7.94 -15.99 8.58
N ASP A 49 8.58 -15.81 9.73
CA ASP A 49 9.94 -16.31 9.99
C ASP A 49 9.99 -17.83 9.91
N GLU A 50 9.00 -18.52 10.50
CA GLU A 50 8.91 -19.98 10.52
C GLU A 50 8.74 -20.56 9.10
N VAL A 51 7.78 -20.02 8.33
CA VAL A 51 7.41 -20.58 7.00
C VAL A 51 8.46 -20.24 5.94
N LEU A 52 9.05 -19.04 6.01
CA LEU A 52 10.12 -18.61 5.10
C LEU A 52 11.49 -19.24 5.46
N GLY A 53 11.66 -19.71 6.68
CA GLY A 53 12.94 -20.25 7.17
C GLY A 53 14.04 -19.19 7.27
N MET A 54 13.67 -17.90 7.31
CA MET A 54 14.58 -16.76 7.43
C MET A 54 13.97 -15.68 8.32
N LYS A 55 14.81 -14.75 8.80
CA LYS A 55 14.35 -13.63 9.60
C LYS A 55 13.62 -12.60 8.74
N VAL A 56 12.43 -12.17 9.17
CA VAL A 56 11.69 -11.06 8.60
C VAL A 56 11.83 -9.83 9.50
N ASN A 57 12.48 -8.79 8.98
CA ASN A 57 12.65 -7.50 9.67
C ASN A 57 11.52 -6.56 9.25
N TRP A 58 10.58 -6.33 10.13
CA TRP A 58 9.48 -5.41 9.92
C TRP A 58 9.89 -3.99 10.28
N LYS A 59 9.73 -3.05 9.36
CA LYS A 59 10.12 -1.64 9.50
C LYS A 59 8.90 -0.74 9.33
N PRO A 60 8.50 0.02 10.37
CA PRO A 60 7.37 0.93 10.26
C PRO A 60 7.73 2.19 9.47
N PHE A 61 6.77 2.71 8.73
CA PHE A 61 6.89 3.94 7.94
C PHE A 61 5.68 4.86 8.16
N GLY A 62 5.93 6.17 8.10
CA GLY A 62 4.88 7.17 8.25
C GLY A 62 4.15 7.52 6.94
N SER A 63 4.66 7.08 5.77
CA SER A 63 4.00 7.31 4.47
C SER A 63 4.46 6.32 3.41
N GLY A 64 3.60 6.10 2.41
CA GLY A 64 3.95 5.24 1.26
C GLY A 64 5.05 5.83 0.37
N THR A 65 5.21 7.15 0.35
CA THR A 65 6.34 7.79 -0.35
C THR A 65 7.67 7.48 0.33
N ALA A 66 7.70 7.44 1.66
CA ALA A 66 8.88 7.01 2.41
C ALA A 66 9.20 5.52 2.20
N MET A 67 8.18 4.65 2.11
CA MET A 67 8.37 3.24 1.73
C MET A 67 8.99 3.11 0.34
N SER A 68 8.48 3.86 -0.65
CA SER A 68 9.04 3.87 -2.01
C SER A 68 10.51 4.30 -2.01
N ALA A 69 10.87 5.34 -1.27
CA ALA A 69 12.25 5.81 -1.17
C ALA A 69 13.18 4.72 -0.57
N ALA A 70 12.73 4.01 0.46
CA ALA A 70 13.45 2.92 1.08
C ALA A 70 13.58 1.68 0.16
N MET A 71 12.58 1.43 -0.72
CA MET A 71 12.69 0.40 -1.75
C MET A 71 13.70 0.79 -2.84
N VAL A 72 13.73 2.06 -3.25
CA VAL A 72 14.72 2.58 -4.23
C VAL A 72 16.15 2.46 -3.68
N SER A 73 16.37 2.70 -2.39
CA SER A 73 17.70 2.55 -1.77
C SER A 73 18.12 1.09 -1.56
N GLY A 74 17.21 0.13 -1.70
CA GLY A 74 17.46 -1.29 -1.42
C GLY A 74 17.32 -1.67 0.07
N ASP A 75 16.88 -0.75 0.93
CA ASP A 75 16.71 -1.02 2.37
C ASP A 75 15.46 -1.86 2.67
N ILE A 76 14.49 -1.87 1.74
CA ILE A 76 13.22 -2.59 1.81
C ILE A 76 13.05 -3.47 0.57
N HIS A 77 12.67 -4.72 0.80
CA HIS A 77 12.39 -5.71 -0.24
C HIS A 77 10.91 -5.77 -0.60
N ILE A 78 10.03 -5.70 0.41
CA ILE A 78 8.57 -5.74 0.24
C ILE A 78 7.94 -4.57 0.99
N SER A 79 7.04 -3.86 0.33
CA SER A 79 6.21 -2.82 0.96
C SER A 79 4.78 -3.33 1.06
N VAL A 80 4.28 -3.51 2.28
CA VAL A 80 2.90 -3.96 2.54
C VAL A 80 2.01 -2.76 2.77
N SER A 81 0.83 -2.77 2.10
CA SER A 81 -0.18 -1.71 2.22
C SER A 81 0.31 -0.32 1.80
N GLN A 82 1.20 -0.27 0.80
CA GLN A 82 1.51 1.00 0.17
C GLN A 82 0.33 1.44 -0.70
N GLY A 83 -0.17 2.66 -0.53
CA GLY A 83 -1.21 3.19 -1.40
C GLY A 83 -0.78 3.23 -2.88
N VAL A 84 -1.72 3.01 -3.80
CA VAL A 84 -1.45 3.13 -5.25
C VAL A 84 -0.89 4.52 -5.62
N PRO A 85 -1.36 5.65 -5.04
CA PRO A 85 -0.80 6.96 -5.36
C PRO A 85 0.72 7.08 -5.13
N PRO A 86 1.31 6.75 -3.96
CA PRO A 86 2.77 6.79 -3.80
C PRO A 86 3.51 5.81 -4.71
N PHE A 87 2.93 4.65 -5.02
CA PHE A 87 3.45 3.74 -6.04
C PHE A 87 3.55 4.43 -7.41
N ILE A 88 2.50 5.12 -7.84
CA ILE A 88 2.45 5.86 -9.11
C ILE A 88 3.49 6.99 -9.14
N VAL A 89 3.66 7.74 -8.04
CA VAL A 89 4.69 8.78 -7.94
C VAL A 89 6.09 8.19 -8.16
N ALA A 90 6.40 7.08 -7.49
CA ALA A 90 7.67 6.38 -7.66
C ALA A 90 7.84 5.83 -9.09
N ALA A 91 6.81 5.21 -9.64
CA ALA A 91 6.82 4.70 -11.01
C ALA A 91 7.03 5.81 -12.05
N SER A 92 6.40 6.97 -11.86
CA SER A 92 6.57 8.13 -12.74
C SER A 92 7.98 8.75 -12.65
N SER A 93 8.66 8.54 -11.52
CA SER A 93 10.07 8.94 -11.31
C SER A 93 11.08 7.92 -11.86
N GLY A 94 10.60 6.85 -12.51
CA GLY A 94 11.46 5.84 -13.15
C GLY A 94 11.73 4.59 -12.30
N SER A 95 11.12 4.46 -11.12
CA SER A 95 11.27 3.25 -10.31
C SER A 95 10.58 2.06 -11.00
N ASP A 96 11.28 0.92 -11.04
CA ASP A 96 10.75 -0.33 -11.60
C ASP A 96 10.18 -1.21 -10.48
N PHE A 97 9.00 -0.80 -10.00
CA PHE A 97 8.25 -1.52 -8.98
C PHE A 97 7.09 -2.30 -9.59
N GLN A 98 6.75 -3.41 -8.96
CA GLN A 98 5.62 -4.25 -9.31
C GLN A 98 4.67 -4.39 -8.13
N ILE A 99 3.38 -4.29 -8.42
CA ILE A 99 2.28 -4.67 -7.53
C ILE A 99 2.11 -6.18 -7.61
N VAL A 100 2.16 -6.85 -6.46
CA VAL A 100 2.09 -8.31 -6.37
C VAL A 100 0.86 -8.80 -5.61
N ASP A 101 0.14 -7.89 -4.94
CA ASP A 101 -1.06 -8.18 -4.14
C ASP A 101 -1.84 -6.89 -3.87
N VAL A 102 -3.17 -7.00 -3.76
CA VAL A 102 -4.03 -5.94 -3.21
C VAL A 102 -4.15 -6.19 -1.71
N ALA A 103 -3.44 -5.40 -0.94
CA ALA A 103 -3.35 -5.57 0.50
C ALA A 103 -4.69 -5.26 1.20
N VAL A 104 -5.33 -4.16 0.82
CA VAL A 104 -6.62 -3.73 1.36
C VAL A 104 -7.31 -2.72 0.43
N SER A 105 -8.63 -2.69 0.44
CA SER A 105 -9.44 -1.61 -0.13
C SER A 105 -10.29 -0.98 0.96
N TYR A 106 -10.46 0.34 0.90
CA TYR A 106 -11.16 1.11 1.92
C TYR A 106 -11.72 2.42 1.34
N ALA A 107 -12.65 3.04 2.05
CA ALA A 107 -13.24 4.32 1.67
C ALA A 107 -13.20 5.34 2.82
N ASP A 108 -13.60 4.96 4.04
CA ASP A 108 -13.71 5.89 5.18
C ASP A 108 -12.38 6.16 5.89
N ASN A 109 -11.47 5.19 5.89
CA ASN A 109 -10.22 5.28 6.68
C ASN A 109 -9.11 6.17 6.06
N ASP A 110 -9.40 6.85 4.97
CA ASP A 110 -8.59 7.91 4.37
C ASP A 110 -9.54 9.03 3.95
N ASN A 111 -9.46 10.18 4.59
CA ASN A 111 -10.36 11.30 4.31
C ASN A 111 -9.75 12.64 4.73
N CYS A 112 -10.48 13.70 4.41
CA CYS A 112 -10.17 15.05 4.84
C CYS A 112 -11.19 15.54 5.88
N VAL A 113 -10.71 16.19 6.93
CA VAL A 113 -11.51 16.73 8.04
C VAL A 113 -11.36 18.24 8.06
N VAL A 114 -12.47 18.94 8.00
CA VAL A 114 -12.54 20.41 8.14
C VAL A 114 -12.78 20.75 9.62
N ALA A 115 -12.04 21.71 10.16
CA ALA A 115 -12.20 22.14 11.56
C ALA A 115 -13.64 22.60 11.84
N SER A 116 -14.26 22.07 12.90
CA SER A 116 -15.66 22.31 13.26
C SER A 116 -16.01 23.81 13.45
N GLY A 117 -15.05 24.61 13.93
CA GLY A 117 -15.21 26.05 14.13
C GLY A 117 -15.39 26.88 12.86
N LEU A 118 -15.21 26.27 11.68
CA LEU A 118 -15.41 26.95 10.38
C LEU A 118 -16.84 26.83 9.88
N GLU A 119 -17.63 25.86 10.39
CA GLU A 119 -19.01 25.60 9.95
C GLU A 119 -19.11 25.32 8.43
N ILE A 120 -18.04 24.69 7.86
CA ILE A 120 -17.98 24.32 6.44
C ILE A 120 -18.36 22.84 6.28
N ASP A 121 -19.31 22.58 5.40
CA ASP A 121 -19.76 21.25 5.01
C ASP A 121 -19.83 21.12 3.46
N ALA A 122 -20.43 20.04 2.96
CA ALA A 122 -20.56 19.80 1.53
C ALA A 122 -21.37 20.90 0.80
N SER A 123 -22.27 21.62 1.50
CA SER A 123 -23.16 22.62 0.88
C SER A 123 -22.47 23.97 0.65
N ASN A 124 -21.42 24.27 1.40
CA ASN A 124 -20.65 25.51 1.32
C ASN A 124 -19.14 25.29 1.16
N ALA A 125 -18.72 24.14 0.62
CA ALA A 125 -17.31 23.78 0.46
C ALA A 125 -16.47 24.81 -0.34
N SER A 126 -17.11 25.70 -1.13
CA SER A 126 -16.42 26.80 -1.80
C SER A 126 -15.72 27.78 -0.82
N GLU A 127 -16.13 27.82 0.46
CA GLU A 127 -15.51 28.64 1.50
C GLU A 127 -14.14 28.11 1.96
N LEU A 128 -13.73 26.93 1.46
CA LEU A 128 -12.36 26.42 1.62
C LEU A 128 -11.31 27.24 0.85
N ALA A 129 -11.71 28.10 -0.10
CA ALA A 129 -10.79 29.02 -0.76
C ALA A 129 -10.05 29.91 0.27
N GLY A 130 -8.74 29.98 0.18
CA GLY A 130 -7.86 30.71 1.11
C GLY A 130 -7.52 29.95 2.40
N LYS A 131 -8.16 28.83 2.68
CA LYS A 131 -7.91 28.01 3.89
C LYS A 131 -6.60 27.26 3.82
N LYS A 132 -6.05 26.97 5.00
CA LYS A 132 -4.80 26.22 5.18
C LYS A 132 -5.12 24.76 5.42
N VAL A 133 -4.59 23.89 4.56
CA VAL A 133 -4.82 22.45 4.64
C VAL A 133 -3.51 21.67 4.75
N SER A 134 -3.43 20.70 5.66
CA SER A 134 -2.36 19.71 5.66
C SER A 134 -2.72 18.52 4.80
N VAL A 135 -1.83 18.17 3.88
CA VAL A 135 -1.98 17.03 2.98
C VAL A 135 -0.63 16.33 2.86
N PRO A 136 -0.51 15.04 3.17
CA PRO A 136 0.71 14.29 2.89
C PRO A 136 0.84 14.08 1.37
N LEU A 137 1.67 14.89 0.71
CA LEU A 137 1.75 14.95 -0.75
C LEU A 137 2.18 13.61 -1.37
N GLY A 138 1.60 13.28 -2.52
CA GLY A 138 1.90 12.05 -3.26
C GLY A 138 1.28 10.78 -2.67
N THR A 139 0.39 10.91 -1.67
CA THR A 139 -0.27 9.78 -0.99
C THR A 139 -1.72 9.58 -1.45
N ALA A 140 -2.39 8.54 -0.92
CA ALA A 140 -3.82 8.32 -1.09
C ALA A 140 -4.66 9.51 -0.60
N ALA A 141 -4.30 10.10 0.55
CA ALA A 141 -4.97 11.28 1.08
C ALA A 141 -4.84 12.49 0.14
N HIS A 142 -3.69 12.66 -0.53
CA HIS A 142 -3.53 13.69 -1.56
C HIS A 142 -4.44 13.43 -2.76
N PHE A 143 -4.51 12.20 -3.25
CA PHE A 143 -5.42 11.82 -4.33
C PHE A 143 -6.88 12.10 -3.94
N GLY A 144 -7.31 11.63 -2.76
CA GLY A 144 -8.65 11.87 -2.23
C GLY A 144 -8.97 13.36 -2.08
N PHE A 145 -8.03 14.16 -1.59
CA PHE A 145 -8.15 15.61 -1.51
C PHE A 145 -8.39 16.26 -2.87
N LEU A 146 -7.54 15.96 -3.87
CA LEU A 146 -7.67 16.50 -5.23
C LEU A 146 -9.04 16.16 -5.85
N LYS A 147 -9.47 14.91 -5.69
CA LYS A 147 -10.77 14.46 -6.21
C LYS A 147 -11.95 15.15 -5.51
N GLN A 148 -11.89 15.32 -4.19
CA GLN A 148 -12.93 16.05 -3.45
C GLN A 148 -12.97 17.53 -3.84
N MET A 149 -11.83 18.22 -3.92
CA MET A 149 -11.78 19.62 -4.34
C MET A 149 -12.31 19.80 -5.76
N ALA A 150 -11.96 18.92 -6.69
CA ALA A 150 -12.52 18.93 -8.05
C ALA A 150 -14.04 18.72 -8.05
N HIS A 151 -14.58 17.83 -7.22
CA HIS A 151 -16.02 17.59 -7.09
C HIS A 151 -16.76 18.85 -6.62
N PHE A 152 -16.22 19.55 -5.63
CA PHE A 152 -16.82 20.80 -5.11
C PHE A 152 -16.50 22.04 -5.93
N GLY A 153 -15.68 21.91 -7.00
CA GLY A 153 -15.26 23.06 -7.83
C GLY A 153 -14.35 24.04 -7.09
N VAL A 154 -13.64 23.58 -6.06
CA VAL A 154 -12.66 24.38 -5.32
C VAL A 154 -11.29 24.25 -5.98
N SER A 155 -10.70 25.38 -6.39
CA SER A 155 -9.34 25.38 -6.93
C SER A 155 -8.34 25.15 -5.80
N VAL A 156 -7.51 24.11 -5.93
CA VAL A 156 -6.43 23.83 -4.97
C VAL A 156 -5.42 24.99 -4.90
N ASP A 157 -5.18 25.69 -6.02
CA ASP A 157 -4.31 26.88 -6.06
C ASP A 157 -4.84 28.05 -5.21
N SER A 158 -6.14 28.04 -4.88
CA SER A 158 -6.71 29.04 -3.97
C SER A 158 -6.49 28.72 -2.49
N MET A 159 -5.95 27.54 -2.16
CA MET A 159 -5.73 27.06 -0.79
C MET A 159 -4.24 27.14 -0.41
N GLN A 160 -3.96 27.09 0.89
CA GLN A 160 -2.60 27.01 1.41
C GLN A 160 -2.29 25.55 1.77
N VAL A 161 -1.86 24.77 0.77
CA VAL A 161 -1.52 23.35 0.97
C VAL A 161 -0.15 23.24 1.65
N VAL A 162 -0.10 22.50 2.76
CA VAL A 162 1.13 22.24 3.51
C VAL A 162 1.36 20.73 3.56
N ASP A 163 2.53 20.29 3.14
CA ASP A 163 2.95 18.89 3.24
C ASP A 163 3.25 18.55 4.70
N MET A 164 2.45 17.67 5.28
CA MET A 164 2.62 17.16 6.66
C MET A 164 2.27 15.69 6.73
N ALA A 165 3.03 14.93 7.52
CA ALA A 165 2.65 13.58 7.88
C ALA A 165 1.33 13.56 8.69
N PRO A 166 0.50 12.50 8.59
CA PRO A 166 -0.81 12.48 9.25
C PRO A 166 -0.78 12.75 10.77
N PRO A 167 0.17 12.23 11.57
CA PRO A 167 0.25 12.57 13.00
C PRO A 167 0.47 14.07 13.28
N GLU A 168 1.32 14.73 12.49
CA GLU A 168 1.61 16.16 12.60
C GLU A 168 0.40 16.98 12.16
N GLY A 169 -0.25 16.60 11.05
CA GLY A 169 -1.43 17.29 10.53
C GLY A 169 -2.61 17.21 11.48
N SER A 170 -2.92 16.05 12.06
CA SER A 170 -4.01 15.89 13.03
C SER A 170 -3.76 16.72 14.31
N ALA A 171 -2.52 16.77 14.78
CA ALA A 171 -2.14 17.62 15.90
C ALA A 171 -2.27 19.12 15.57
N ALA A 172 -1.91 19.53 14.36
CA ALA A 172 -2.04 20.91 13.88
C ALA A 172 -3.52 21.35 13.78
N LEU A 173 -4.43 20.44 13.34
CA LEU A 173 -5.87 20.69 13.35
C LEU A 173 -6.40 20.92 14.75
N ALA A 174 -6.10 20.02 15.68
CA ALA A 174 -6.51 20.12 17.09
C ALA A 174 -6.02 21.41 17.77
N GLN A 175 -4.86 21.93 17.34
CA GLN A 175 -4.29 23.20 17.83
C GLN A 175 -4.84 24.45 17.12
N GLY A 176 -5.69 24.29 16.10
CA GLY A 176 -6.20 25.39 15.28
C GLY A 176 -5.12 26.06 14.41
N SER A 177 -4.03 25.37 14.11
CA SER A 177 -2.93 25.89 13.27
C SER A 177 -3.19 25.71 11.78
N ILE A 178 -4.15 24.87 11.43
CA ILE A 178 -4.67 24.61 10.09
C ILE A 178 -6.19 24.54 10.12
N ASP A 179 -6.81 24.73 8.97
CA ASP A 179 -8.27 24.76 8.78
C ASP A 179 -8.84 23.40 8.37
N MET A 180 -8.02 22.58 7.70
CA MET A 180 -8.40 21.28 7.17
C MET A 180 -7.21 20.31 7.23
N PHE A 181 -7.47 19.08 7.57
CA PHE A 181 -6.52 17.98 7.63
C PHE A 181 -6.92 16.89 6.65
N CYS A 182 -5.98 16.30 5.91
CA CYS A 182 -6.18 15.07 5.14
C CYS A 182 -5.20 14.00 5.61
N GLY A 183 -5.69 12.77 5.79
CA GLY A 183 -4.87 11.65 6.24
C GLY A 183 -5.71 10.40 6.52
N TRP A 184 -5.14 9.44 7.23
CA TRP A 184 -5.73 8.12 7.43
C TRP A 184 -5.53 7.57 8.84
N GLY A 185 -6.15 6.42 9.10
CA GLY A 185 -5.96 5.58 10.28
C GLY A 185 -6.20 6.31 11.60
N GLY A 186 -5.35 6.08 12.57
CA GLY A 186 -5.45 6.68 13.90
C GLY A 186 -5.42 8.20 13.88
N SER A 187 -4.65 8.82 12.98
CA SER A 187 -4.59 10.27 12.82
C SER A 187 -5.92 10.86 12.33
N LEU A 188 -6.57 10.20 11.35
CA LEU A 188 -7.89 10.60 10.87
C LEU A 188 -8.93 10.48 11.99
N ARG A 189 -8.93 9.39 12.74
CA ARG A 189 -9.84 9.18 13.87
C ARG A 189 -9.68 10.28 14.93
N ARG A 190 -8.46 10.71 15.24
CA ARG A 190 -8.21 11.83 16.15
C ARG A 190 -8.75 13.15 15.58
N ALA A 191 -8.50 13.43 14.31
CA ALA A 191 -8.97 14.65 13.65
C ALA A 191 -10.51 14.77 13.61
N LEU A 192 -11.23 13.67 13.50
CA LEU A 192 -12.71 13.62 13.52
C LEU A 192 -13.32 14.08 14.85
N ALA A 193 -12.55 14.10 15.96
CA ALA A 193 -12.99 14.69 17.21
C ALA A 193 -13.07 16.24 17.15
N ASP A 194 -12.34 16.85 16.23
CA ASP A 194 -12.19 18.31 16.10
C ASP A 194 -12.86 18.88 14.84
N GLY A 195 -13.52 18.04 14.03
CA GLY A 195 -14.10 18.50 12.76
C GLY A 195 -15.06 17.51 12.10
N ASN A 196 -15.40 17.80 10.85
CA ASN A 196 -16.30 17.00 10.02
C ASN A 196 -15.68 16.70 8.66
N VAL A 197 -16.10 15.57 8.06
CA VAL A 197 -15.78 15.27 6.66
C VAL A 197 -16.75 16.01 5.73
N LEU A 198 -16.30 16.26 4.48
CA LEU A 198 -17.16 16.81 3.43
C LEU A 198 -17.92 15.70 2.70
N LEU A 199 -17.30 14.53 2.54
CA LEU A 199 -17.87 13.33 1.91
C LEU A 199 -17.61 12.12 2.81
N THR A 200 -18.62 11.33 3.02
CA THR A 200 -18.52 9.99 3.64
C THR A 200 -17.83 9.01 2.70
N GLY A 201 -17.41 7.84 3.20
CA GLY A 201 -16.86 6.78 2.39
C GLY A 201 -17.81 6.28 1.31
N ASP A 202 -19.12 6.16 1.61
CA ASP A 202 -20.14 5.77 0.64
C ASP A 202 -20.28 6.80 -0.49
N GLU A 203 -20.29 8.09 -0.16
CA GLU A 203 -20.35 9.17 -1.14
C GLU A 203 -19.10 9.20 -2.02
N LYS A 204 -17.90 9.02 -1.43
CA LYS A 204 -16.65 8.89 -2.18
C LYS A 204 -16.69 7.69 -3.13
N THR A 205 -17.18 6.56 -2.66
CA THR A 205 -17.35 5.34 -3.48
C THR A 205 -18.28 5.59 -4.66
N ALA A 206 -19.42 6.24 -4.42
CA ALA A 206 -20.37 6.60 -5.49
C ALA A 206 -19.79 7.55 -6.54
N LEU A 207 -18.80 8.37 -6.14
CA LEU A 207 -18.06 9.29 -7.02
C LEU A 207 -16.83 8.64 -7.67
N GLY A 208 -16.56 7.36 -7.42
CA GLY A 208 -15.39 6.66 -7.92
C GLY A 208 -14.07 7.12 -7.26
N ILE A 209 -14.15 7.72 -6.07
CA ILE A 209 -12.98 8.08 -5.27
C ILE A 209 -12.63 6.88 -4.39
N LEU A 210 -12.07 5.86 -5.03
CA LEU A 210 -11.62 4.63 -4.37
C LEU A 210 -10.13 4.66 -4.15
N VAL A 211 -9.68 3.95 -3.12
CA VAL A 211 -8.26 3.74 -2.84
C VAL A 211 -8.01 2.26 -2.59
N TRP A 212 -6.96 1.76 -3.21
CA TRP A 212 -6.36 0.48 -2.88
C TRP A 212 -4.99 0.72 -2.27
N ASP A 213 -4.68 -0.05 -1.27
CA ASP A 213 -3.30 -0.28 -0.88
C ASP A 213 -2.84 -1.61 -1.46
N VAL A 214 -1.59 -1.64 -1.83
CA VAL A 214 -0.99 -2.78 -2.53
C VAL A 214 0.26 -3.26 -1.80
N THR A 215 0.54 -4.54 -1.92
CA THR A 215 1.88 -5.06 -1.66
C THR A 215 2.70 -4.87 -2.92
N SER A 216 3.85 -4.23 -2.79
CA SER A 216 4.74 -3.93 -3.92
C SER A 216 6.18 -4.32 -3.63
N VAL A 217 6.91 -4.60 -4.69
CA VAL A 217 8.31 -5.03 -4.66
C VAL A 217 9.09 -4.40 -5.82
N PRO A 218 10.43 -4.25 -5.75
CA PRO A 218 11.25 -4.01 -6.93
C PRO A 218 11.13 -5.19 -7.91
N ALA A 219 11.05 -4.92 -9.21
CA ALA A 219 10.92 -5.98 -10.23
C ALA A 219 12.07 -7.00 -10.16
N GLY A 220 13.31 -6.53 -10.00
CA GLY A 220 14.45 -7.43 -9.82
C GLY A 220 14.35 -8.33 -8.61
N PHE A 221 13.74 -7.86 -7.51
CA PHE A 221 13.50 -8.70 -6.33
C PHE A 221 12.47 -9.80 -6.64
N ALA A 222 11.39 -9.47 -7.35
CA ALA A 222 10.38 -10.46 -7.75
C ALA A 222 10.97 -11.55 -8.64
N ASP A 223 11.81 -11.17 -9.60
CA ASP A 223 12.45 -12.11 -10.54
C ASP A 223 13.44 -13.04 -9.83
N GLU A 224 14.25 -12.49 -8.92
CA GLU A 224 15.32 -13.24 -8.23
C GLU A 224 14.81 -14.08 -7.05
N ASN A 225 13.66 -13.70 -6.44
CA ASN A 225 13.15 -14.29 -5.19
C ASN A 225 11.69 -14.75 -5.31
N ALA A 226 11.27 -15.24 -6.47
CA ALA A 226 9.87 -15.59 -6.76
C ALA A 226 9.27 -16.58 -5.73
N GLU A 227 10.04 -17.59 -5.28
CA GLU A 227 9.58 -18.56 -4.28
C GLU A 227 9.39 -17.93 -2.89
N VAL A 228 10.32 -17.06 -2.47
CA VAL A 228 10.22 -16.30 -1.21
C VAL A 228 8.99 -15.39 -1.25
N LEU A 229 8.80 -14.67 -2.36
CA LEU A 229 7.66 -13.79 -2.56
C LEU A 229 6.32 -14.55 -2.54
N GLN A 230 6.21 -15.65 -3.27
CA GLN A 230 4.99 -16.47 -3.28
C GLN A 230 4.70 -17.03 -1.88
N THR A 231 5.71 -17.47 -1.14
CA THR A 231 5.56 -17.97 0.23
C THR A 231 5.09 -16.86 1.17
N PHE A 232 5.67 -15.66 1.06
CA PHE A 232 5.25 -14.49 1.83
C PHE A 232 3.77 -14.15 1.57
N LEU A 233 3.37 -14.09 0.29
CA LEU A 233 1.98 -13.85 -0.11
C LEU A 233 1.04 -14.95 0.38
N GLY A 234 1.50 -16.20 0.44
CA GLY A 234 0.74 -17.32 0.98
C GLY A 234 0.40 -17.16 2.46
N VAL A 235 1.36 -16.71 3.29
CA VAL A 235 1.11 -16.41 4.71
C VAL A 235 0.12 -15.25 4.86
N THR A 236 0.29 -14.19 4.05
CA THR A 236 -0.62 -13.04 4.02
C THR A 236 -2.05 -13.46 3.64
N ALA A 237 -2.18 -14.24 2.56
CA ALA A 237 -3.49 -14.74 2.09
C ALA A 237 -4.18 -15.62 3.13
N ALA A 238 -3.43 -16.47 3.84
CA ALA A 238 -3.97 -17.29 4.92
C ALA A 238 -4.48 -16.43 6.08
N ALA A 239 -3.75 -15.40 6.50
CA ALA A 239 -4.20 -14.47 7.53
C ALA A 239 -5.47 -13.71 7.11
N ASN A 240 -5.52 -13.23 5.85
CA ASN A 240 -6.71 -12.58 5.29
C ASN A 240 -7.92 -13.53 5.26
N ALA A 241 -7.73 -14.80 4.86
CA ALA A 241 -8.80 -15.80 4.84
C ALA A 241 -9.31 -16.12 6.25
N MET A 242 -8.44 -16.21 7.25
CA MET A 242 -8.84 -16.39 8.65
C MET A 242 -9.70 -15.22 9.12
N TRP A 243 -9.29 -13.98 8.87
CA TRP A 243 -10.07 -12.79 9.23
C TRP A 243 -11.41 -12.77 8.52
N ASN A 244 -11.43 -12.92 7.20
CA ASN A 244 -12.65 -12.87 6.37
C ASN A 244 -13.68 -13.95 6.74
N SER A 245 -13.24 -15.07 7.33
CA SER A 245 -14.15 -16.13 7.79
C SER A 245 -15.02 -15.72 8.98
N GLY A 246 -14.66 -14.66 9.71
CA GLY A 246 -15.31 -14.18 10.93
C GLY A 246 -15.07 -15.04 12.17
N GLY A 247 -14.65 -16.29 12.00
CA GLY A 247 -14.50 -17.25 13.11
C GLY A 247 -13.26 -17.03 13.99
N PHE A 248 -12.31 -16.20 13.53
CA PHE A 248 -11.03 -16.02 14.21
C PHE A 248 -10.79 -14.61 14.75
N HIS A 249 -11.76 -13.71 14.69
CA HIS A 249 -11.60 -12.33 15.14
C HIS A 249 -11.14 -12.25 16.60
N SER A 250 -11.76 -13.00 17.51
CA SER A 250 -11.38 -13.00 18.92
C SER A 250 -9.96 -13.51 19.20
N LEU A 251 -9.43 -14.34 18.31
CA LEU A 251 -8.04 -14.83 18.38
C LEU A 251 -7.06 -13.79 17.81
N MET A 252 -7.40 -13.20 16.66
CA MET A 252 -6.49 -12.33 15.90
C MET A 252 -6.43 -10.91 16.45
N LEU A 253 -7.58 -10.36 16.84
CA LEU A 253 -7.75 -8.95 17.19
C LEU A 253 -6.78 -8.45 18.27
N PRO A 254 -6.55 -9.17 19.41
CA PRO A 254 -5.60 -8.70 20.42
C PRO A 254 -4.15 -8.58 19.90
N HIS A 255 -3.74 -9.46 18.98
CA HIS A 255 -2.42 -9.41 18.36
C HIS A 255 -2.30 -8.26 17.36
N ILE A 256 -3.32 -8.07 16.52
CA ILE A 256 -3.38 -6.99 15.54
C ILE A 256 -3.39 -5.64 16.25
N ALA A 257 -4.25 -5.45 17.25
CA ALA A 257 -4.34 -4.23 18.02
C ALA A 257 -3.00 -3.85 18.69
N LYS A 258 -2.34 -4.85 19.28
CA LYS A 258 -1.01 -4.68 19.89
C LYS A 258 0.02 -4.23 18.86
N ASP A 259 0.03 -4.85 17.67
CA ASP A 259 1.01 -4.55 16.62
C ASP A 259 0.78 -3.18 15.99
N ALA A 260 -0.48 -2.85 15.71
CA ALA A 260 -0.89 -1.55 15.19
C ALA A 260 -0.76 -0.40 16.23
N GLY A 261 -0.49 -0.72 17.50
CA GLY A 261 -0.41 0.30 18.56
C GLY A 261 -1.75 0.94 18.89
N MET A 262 -2.87 0.22 18.70
CA MET A 262 -4.24 0.68 18.90
C MET A 262 -4.95 -0.12 20.02
N ASP A 263 -6.03 0.43 20.58
CA ASP A 263 -6.92 -0.37 21.42
C ASP A 263 -7.78 -1.32 20.57
N GLU A 264 -8.22 -2.46 21.15
CA GLU A 264 -8.95 -3.50 20.42
C GLU A 264 -10.28 -2.99 19.82
N ALA A 265 -10.97 -2.07 20.49
CA ALA A 265 -12.24 -1.54 20.00
C ALA A 265 -12.04 -0.68 18.75
N ALA A 266 -11.06 0.24 18.78
CA ALA A 266 -10.68 1.07 17.64
C ALA A 266 -10.14 0.21 16.48
N THR A 267 -9.38 -0.84 16.79
CA THR A 267 -8.88 -1.79 15.79
C THR A 267 -10.03 -2.52 15.10
N ALA A 268 -10.99 -3.04 15.86
CA ALA A 268 -12.16 -3.74 15.32
C ALA A 268 -13.03 -2.82 14.46
N GLU A 269 -13.26 -1.58 14.92
CA GLU A 269 -14.01 -0.57 14.17
C GLU A 269 -13.33 -0.26 12.83
N THR A 270 -12.03 0.05 12.85
CA THR A 270 -11.25 0.32 11.64
C THR A 270 -11.30 -0.85 10.67
N MET A 271 -11.01 -2.07 11.14
CA MET A 271 -11.00 -3.27 10.28
C MET A 271 -12.37 -3.66 9.74
N SER A 272 -13.46 -3.23 10.40
CA SER A 272 -14.83 -3.51 9.90
C SER A 272 -15.16 -2.79 8.60
N THR A 273 -14.43 -1.73 8.27
CA THR A 273 -14.59 -0.93 7.04
C THR A 273 -13.57 -1.30 5.95
N PHE A 274 -12.70 -2.26 6.24
CA PHE A 274 -11.68 -2.75 5.31
C PHE A 274 -12.17 -3.97 4.53
N VAL A 275 -11.78 -4.04 3.27
CA VAL A 275 -11.97 -5.21 2.42
C VAL A 275 -10.60 -5.81 2.10
N PHE A 276 -10.39 -7.06 2.51
CA PHE A 276 -9.19 -7.85 2.19
C PHE A 276 -9.53 -8.85 1.08
N PRO A 277 -9.20 -8.56 -0.19
CA PRO A 277 -9.59 -9.43 -1.31
C PRO A 277 -8.90 -10.79 -1.22
N SER A 278 -9.66 -11.86 -1.52
CA SER A 278 -9.08 -13.19 -1.63
C SER A 278 -8.18 -13.30 -2.87
N VAL A 279 -7.26 -14.27 -2.90
CA VAL A 279 -6.41 -14.55 -4.05
C VAL A 279 -7.22 -14.68 -5.35
N SER A 280 -8.31 -15.46 -5.32
CA SER A 280 -9.17 -15.65 -6.49
C SER A 280 -9.90 -14.36 -6.92
N SER A 281 -10.29 -13.53 -5.94
CA SER A 281 -10.91 -12.23 -6.23
C SER A 281 -9.92 -11.30 -6.92
N GLN A 282 -8.68 -11.23 -6.43
CA GLN A 282 -7.64 -10.36 -6.98
C GLN A 282 -7.26 -10.70 -8.44
N LEU A 283 -7.35 -11.97 -8.81
CA LEU A 283 -7.13 -12.43 -10.18
C LEU A 283 -8.33 -12.18 -11.10
N GLY A 284 -9.45 -11.72 -10.58
CA GLY A 284 -10.67 -11.38 -11.32
C GLY A 284 -10.64 -9.97 -11.92
N ASP A 285 -11.68 -9.69 -12.73
CA ASP A 285 -11.80 -8.47 -13.55
C ASP A 285 -11.83 -7.17 -12.73
N SER A 286 -12.30 -7.22 -11.48
CA SER A 286 -12.43 -6.02 -10.62
C SER A 286 -11.11 -5.54 -10.02
N TRP A 287 -10.03 -6.33 -10.10
CA TRP A 287 -8.75 -6.08 -9.47
C TRP A 287 -7.59 -6.24 -10.45
N LEU A 288 -6.49 -6.88 -10.02
CA LEU A 288 -5.25 -7.01 -10.80
C LEU A 288 -5.44 -7.81 -12.10
N GLY A 289 -6.41 -8.75 -12.14
CA GLY A 289 -6.69 -9.55 -13.34
C GLY A 289 -7.40 -8.80 -14.46
N GLY A 290 -7.94 -7.58 -14.20
CA GLY A 290 -8.69 -6.82 -15.19
C GLY A 290 -8.56 -5.31 -15.06
N SER A 291 -9.26 -4.69 -14.10
CA SER A 291 -9.31 -3.22 -13.98
C SER A 291 -8.05 -2.56 -13.41
N GLY A 292 -7.09 -3.33 -12.91
CA GLY A 292 -5.90 -2.82 -12.22
C GLY A 292 -5.14 -1.79 -13.05
N GLU A 293 -4.78 -2.08 -14.30
CA GLU A 293 -4.03 -1.14 -15.13
C GLU A 293 -4.79 0.17 -15.37
N SER A 294 -6.09 0.09 -15.65
CA SER A 294 -6.92 1.29 -15.87
C SER A 294 -7.04 2.13 -14.60
N PHE A 295 -7.10 1.50 -13.43
CA PHE A 295 -7.08 2.18 -12.15
C PHE A 295 -5.76 2.90 -11.91
N LEU A 296 -4.61 2.23 -12.10
CA LEU A 296 -3.28 2.85 -11.99
C LEU A 296 -3.14 4.07 -12.91
N LYS A 297 -3.61 3.93 -14.15
CA LYS A 297 -3.59 5.05 -15.11
C LYS A 297 -4.48 6.20 -14.65
N GLY A 298 -5.68 5.93 -14.15
CA GLY A 298 -6.59 6.95 -13.65
C GLY A 298 -6.00 7.74 -12.48
N VAL A 299 -5.29 7.08 -11.56
CA VAL A 299 -4.57 7.76 -10.47
C VAL A 299 -3.44 8.63 -11.03
N ALA A 300 -2.67 8.13 -11.99
CA ALA A 300 -1.59 8.89 -12.63
C ALA A 300 -2.13 10.14 -13.35
N ASP A 301 -3.23 10.02 -14.08
CA ASP A 301 -3.84 11.14 -14.80
C ASP A 301 -4.26 12.28 -13.82
N VAL A 302 -4.85 11.94 -12.68
CA VAL A 302 -5.19 12.93 -11.62
C VAL A 302 -3.94 13.67 -11.13
N PHE A 303 -2.83 12.97 -10.93
CA PHE A 303 -1.59 13.61 -10.49
C PHE A 303 -0.87 14.41 -11.56
N VAL A 304 -1.02 14.04 -12.83
CA VAL A 304 -0.56 14.88 -13.98
C VAL A 304 -1.36 16.16 -14.04
N ASP A 305 -2.70 16.06 -13.97
CA ASP A 305 -3.59 17.21 -14.03
C ASP A 305 -3.36 18.21 -12.88
N ALA A 306 -3.00 17.68 -11.70
CA ALA A 306 -2.62 18.48 -10.52
C ALA A 306 -1.17 18.99 -10.56
N GLY A 307 -0.39 18.66 -11.59
CA GLY A 307 1.03 19.02 -11.66
C GLY A 307 1.93 18.32 -10.63
N SER A 308 1.42 17.30 -9.95
CA SER A 308 2.15 16.56 -8.91
C SER A 308 3.18 15.59 -9.49
N ILE A 309 2.97 15.10 -10.71
CA ILE A 309 3.94 14.34 -11.51
C ILE A 309 4.03 14.90 -12.92
N PRO A 310 5.18 14.82 -13.59
CA PRO A 310 5.38 15.45 -14.90
C PRO A 310 4.62 14.75 -16.04
N SER A 311 4.43 13.44 -15.94
CA SER A 311 3.72 12.62 -16.94
C SER A 311 3.32 11.28 -16.40
N ALA A 312 2.23 10.70 -16.92
CA ALA A 312 1.87 9.31 -16.72
C ALA A 312 2.66 8.40 -17.68
N ARG A 313 2.85 7.13 -17.30
CA ARG A 313 3.36 6.11 -18.24
C ARG A 313 2.32 5.81 -19.31
N GLY A 314 2.76 5.40 -20.51
CA GLY A 314 1.87 4.95 -21.58
C GLY A 314 1.08 3.69 -21.23
N SER A 315 1.64 2.81 -20.40
CA SER A 315 1.01 1.61 -19.85
C SER A 315 1.58 1.28 -18.47
N TYR A 316 0.74 0.69 -17.63
CA TYR A 316 1.10 0.15 -16.30
C TYR A 316 1.00 -1.38 -16.26
N ALA A 317 0.79 -2.08 -17.38
CA ALA A 317 0.66 -3.53 -17.41
C ALA A 317 1.88 -4.24 -16.79
N ASN A 318 3.10 -3.77 -17.08
CA ASN A 318 4.32 -4.34 -16.51
C ASN A 318 4.52 -3.99 -15.01
N ALA A 319 3.73 -3.08 -14.47
CA ALA A 319 3.73 -2.75 -13.04
C ALA A 319 2.81 -3.67 -12.21
N ILE A 320 2.14 -4.63 -12.86
CA ILE A 320 1.29 -5.63 -12.22
C ILE A 320 1.93 -7.00 -12.46
N ASN A 321 2.27 -7.70 -11.39
CA ASN A 321 2.82 -9.04 -11.40
C ASN A 321 1.92 -9.96 -10.55
N THR A 322 1.17 -10.83 -11.20
CA THR A 322 0.24 -11.76 -10.54
C THR A 322 0.79 -13.19 -10.40
N ASP A 323 2.04 -13.45 -10.76
CA ASP A 323 2.62 -14.80 -10.79
C ASP A 323 2.54 -15.50 -9.43
N GLY A 324 2.86 -14.79 -8.35
CA GLY A 324 2.74 -15.32 -6.99
C GLY A 324 1.31 -15.70 -6.63
N LEU A 325 0.33 -14.84 -6.97
CA LEU A 325 -1.10 -15.11 -6.74
C LEU A 325 -1.61 -16.27 -7.60
N GLN A 326 -1.19 -16.36 -8.86
CA GLN A 326 -1.53 -17.49 -9.74
C GLN A 326 -0.96 -18.81 -9.19
N GLY A 327 0.28 -18.79 -8.71
CA GLY A 327 0.90 -19.94 -8.05
C GLY A 327 0.16 -20.39 -6.80
N LEU A 328 -0.41 -19.45 -6.02
CA LEU A 328 -1.24 -19.77 -4.85
C LEU A 328 -2.62 -20.31 -5.25
N ALA A 329 -3.23 -19.78 -6.30
CA ALA A 329 -4.53 -20.22 -6.79
C ALA A 329 -4.51 -21.63 -7.41
N ALA A 330 -3.32 -22.13 -7.79
CA ALA A 330 -3.12 -23.44 -8.38
C ALA A 330 -2.89 -24.57 -7.34
N GLN A 331 -2.77 -24.23 -6.04
CA GLN A 331 -2.58 -25.16 -4.93
C GLN A 331 -3.91 -25.63 -4.34
#